data_37b990ef9328dfbb04eadd7e26c478c7
#
_entry.id   37b990ef9328dfbb04eadd7e26c478c7
#
_cell.length_a   1.000
_cell.length_b   1.000
_cell.length_c   1.000
_cell.angle_alpha   90.00
_cell.angle_beta   90.00
_cell.angle_gamma   90.00
#
_symmetry.space_group_name_H-M   'P 1'
#
loop_
_entity.id
_entity.type
_entity.pdbx_description
1 polymer ?
#
loop_
_entity_poly.entity_id
_entity_poly.type
_entity_poly.pdbx_seq_one_letter_code
_entity_poly.pdbx_strand_id
1 'polypeptide(L)'
;MKKRLLLITILSFLWFAGICLAGEAPHQISVFVLNRDIADFKDYVIMETAIPVRYMENIEEVEIKSIKGLKTGYIAYATCAAPGHIVRIKLKYKDSSKKFFKNLLKQIKKKYGEPDEYRGDPFHILIAWKWSFVDKEGNRISLNLQHNTQDPDQKMGNAIKLTMRNLVEEDQQCYRLKADDPREKLRQRDWKVMDSGLSEGDFFMPR
;
A
#
# COMPACT_ATOMS: atom_id res chain seq x y z
N MET A 1 -30.46 56.70 -9.27
CA MET A 1 -30.93 55.38 -8.88
C MET A 1 -30.17 54.20 -9.54
N LYS A 2 -29.23 54.42 -10.47
CA LYS A 2 -28.49 53.31 -11.16
C LYS A 2 -27.19 52.84 -10.44
N LYS A 3 -26.69 53.55 -9.46
CA LYS A 3 -25.42 53.19 -8.73
C LYS A 3 -25.63 52.25 -7.54
N ARG A 4 -26.83 52.03 -7.04
CA ARG A 4 -27.12 51.12 -5.91
C ARG A 4 -27.41 49.69 -6.30
N LEU A 5 -27.72 49.42 -7.60
CA LEU A 5 -27.98 48.09 -8.10
C LEU A 5 -26.73 47.27 -8.39
N LEU A 6 -25.59 47.92 -8.65
CA LEU A 6 -24.32 47.28 -8.98
C LEU A 6 -23.58 46.70 -7.76
N LEU A 7 -23.86 47.19 -6.56
CA LEU A 7 -23.20 46.73 -5.30
C LEU A 7 -23.82 45.45 -4.75
N ILE A 8 -25.05 45.13 -5.11
CA ILE A 8 -25.77 43.94 -4.59
C ILE A 8 -25.37 42.67 -5.36
N THR A 9 -24.98 42.78 -6.63
CA THR A 9 -24.59 41.65 -7.47
C THR A 9 -23.18 41.14 -7.18
N ILE A 10 -22.30 41.91 -6.57
CA ILE A 10 -20.93 41.50 -6.22
C ILE A 10 -20.90 40.72 -4.88
N LEU A 11 -21.86 40.97 -4.00
CA LEU A 11 -21.92 40.31 -2.68
C LEU A 11 -22.50 38.87 -2.72
N SER A 12 -23.17 38.47 -3.79
CA SER A 12 -23.79 37.13 -3.92
C SER A 12 -22.82 36.08 -4.47
N PHE A 13 -21.63 36.44 -4.94
CA PHE A 13 -20.68 35.51 -5.56
C PHE A 13 -19.64 34.94 -4.57
N LEU A 14 -19.65 35.40 -3.32
CA LEU A 14 -18.64 35.02 -2.29
C LEU A 14 -19.07 33.86 -1.39
N TRP A 15 -20.19 33.19 -1.63
CA TRP A 15 -20.74 32.18 -0.71
C TRP A 15 -20.68 30.73 -1.19
N PHE A 16 -19.87 30.43 -2.22
CA PHE A 16 -19.65 29.04 -2.66
C PHE A 16 -18.20 28.58 -2.63
N ALA A 17 -17.42 29.08 -1.68
CA ALA A 17 -16.24 28.33 -1.29
C ALA A 17 -16.68 27.24 -0.30
N GLY A 18 -17.27 26.17 -0.83
CA GLY A 18 -17.47 24.94 -0.08
C GLY A 18 -16.10 24.47 0.41
N ILE A 19 -15.84 24.67 1.70
CA ILE A 19 -14.66 24.06 2.36
C ILE A 19 -14.90 22.57 2.27
N CYS A 20 -14.34 21.95 1.23
CA CYS A 20 -14.18 20.51 1.16
C CYS A 20 -13.21 20.17 2.30
N LEU A 21 -13.73 19.83 3.48
CA LEU A 21 -12.97 19.22 4.54
C LEU A 21 -12.56 17.83 4.05
N ALA A 22 -11.55 17.80 3.18
CA ALA A 22 -10.87 16.56 2.88
C ALA A 22 -10.33 16.04 4.22
N GLY A 23 -10.87 14.92 4.69
CA GLY A 23 -10.40 14.28 5.91
C GLY A 23 -8.90 14.04 5.79
N GLU A 24 -8.19 14.14 6.92
CA GLU A 24 -6.74 13.87 6.94
C GLU A 24 -6.44 12.50 6.33
N ALA A 25 -5.42 12.47 5.44
CA ALA A 25 -5.04 11.24 4.74
C ALA A 25 -4.67 10.13 5.73
N PRO A 26 -5.11 8.88 5.51
CA PRO A 26 -4.79 7.77 6.40
C PRO A 26 -3.32 7.38 6.28
N HIS A 27 -2.58 7.38 7.39
CA HIS A 27 -1.20 6.89 7.45
C HIS A 27 -1.07 5.57 8.20
N GLN A 28 -2.10 5.14 8.92
CA GLN A 28 -2.05 4.02 9.85
C GLN A 28 -3.23 3.06 9.66
N ILE A 29 -2.93 1.76 9.75
CA ILE A 29 -3.93 0.71 9.96
C ILE A 29 -3.45 -0.21 11.08
N SER A 30 -4.29 -0.42 12.10
CA SER A 30 -3.92 -1.16 13.32
C SER A 30 -2.70 -0.49 13.99
N VAL A 31 -1.65 -1.24 14.24
CA VAL A 31 -0.39 -0.74 14.82
C VAL A 31 0.59 -0.21 13.78
N PHE A 32 0.42 -0.54 12.50
CA PHE A 32 1.38 -0.23 11.44
C PHE A 32 1.16 1.15 10.86
N VAL A 33 2.25 1.89 10.63
CA VAL A 33 2.26 3.26 10.12
C VAL A 33 3.12 3.31 8.84
N LEU A 34 2.58 3.93 7.78
CA LEU A 34 3.34 4.18 6.54
C LEU A 34 4.55 5.09 6.82
N ASN A 35 5.61 4.90 6.04
CA ASN A 35 6.86 5.66 6.12
C ASN A 35 7.60 5.56 7.47
N ARG A 36 7.28 4.57 8.31
CA ARG A 36 8.05 4.22 9.51
C ARG A 36 8.93 3.03 9.20
N ASP A 37 10.04 2.91 9.93
CA ASP A 37 10.93 1.76 9.79
C ASP A 37 10.22 0.48 10.26
N ILE A 38 10.34 -0.61 9.48
CA ILE A 38 9.79 -1.93 9.81
C ILE A 38 10.36 -2.47 11.12
N ALA A 39 11.59 -2.08 11.47
CA ALA A 39 12.23 -2.46 12.73
C ALA A 39 11.47 -1.96 13.97
N ASP A 40 10.74 -0.84 13.87
CA ASP A 40 9.87 -0.35 14.95
C ASP A 40 8.73 -1.33 15.28
N PHE A 41 8.45 -2.27 14.37
CA PHE A 41 7.31 -3.21 14.42
C PHE A 41 7.73 -4.68 14.55
N LYS A 42 8.99 -4.96 14.91
CA LYS A 42 9.55 -6.33 15.06
C LYS A 42 8.72 -7.26 15.95
N ASP A 43 8.00 -6.69 16.93
CA ASP A 43 7.14 -7.47 17.83
C ASP A 43 5.82 -7.90 17.16
N TYR A 44 5.48 -7.31 16.01
CA TYR A 44 4.24 -7.54 15.27
C TYR A 44 4.46 -8.21 13.91
N VAL A 45 5.69 -8.39 13.45
CA VAL A 45 6.04 -9.02 12.17
C VAL A 45 6.94 -10.23 12.36
N ILE A 46 7.01 -11.10 11.37
CA ILE A 46 7.85 -12.29 11.32
C ILE A 46 8.94 -12.02 10.26
N MET A 47 10.06 -11.41 10.67
CA MET A 47 11.10 -10.95 9.73
C MET A 47 11.68 -12.07 8.88
N GLU A 48 11.69 -13.31 9.39
CA GLU A 48 12.17 -14.50 8.68
C GLU A 48 11.31 -14.87 7.46
N THR A 49 10.13 -14.27 7.33
CA THR A 49 9.24 -14.42 6.16
C THR A 49 9.48 -13.39 5.07
N ALA A 50 10.52 -12.55 5.19
CA ALA A 50 10.82 -11.50 4.21
C ALA A 50 11.07 -12.10 2.83
N ILE A 51 10.26 -11.70 1.85
CA ILE A 51 10.39 -12.11 0.45
C ILE A 51 10.17 -10.91 -0.47
N PRO A 52 10.84 -10.86 -1.63
CA PRO A 52 10.55 -9.85 -2.65
C PRO A 52 9.10 -9.93 -3.12
N VAL A 53 8.47 -8.77 -3.29
CA VAL A 53 7.12 -8.69 -3.85
C VAL A 53 7.19 -9.04 -5.34
N ARG A 54 6.33 -9.96 -5.79
CA ARG A 54 6.27 -10.38 -7.19
C ARG A 54 6.16 -9.18 -8.14
N TYR A 55 7.06 -9.10 -9.13
CA TYR A 55 7.22 -8.00 -10.09
C TYR A 55 7.62 -6.64 -9.49
N MET A 56 8.07 -6.62 -8.23
CA MET A 56 8.56 -5.41 -7.55
C MET A 56 9.75 -5.79 -6.67
N GLU A 57 10.86 -6.21 -7.28
CA GLU A 57 12.05 -6.74 -6.59
C GLU A 57 12.70 -5.74 -5.63
N ASN A 58 12.42 -4.46 -5.82
CA ASN A 58 12.81 -3.39 -4.91
C ASN A 58 11.97 -3.29 -3.63
N ILE A 59 10.90 -4.06 -3.51
CA ILE A 59 10.02 -4.07 -2.34
C ILE A 59 10.04 -5.48 -1.75
N GLU A 60 10.29 -5.58 -0.46
CA GLU A 60 10.10 -6.82 0.31
C GLU A 60 8.83 -6.77 1.12
N GLU A 61 8.22 -7.92 1.37
CA GLU A 61 7.07 -8.05 2.27
C GLU A 61 7.29 -9.14 3.32
N VAL A 62 6.82 -8.86 4.54
CA VAL A 62 6.86 -9.77 5.68
C VAL A 62 5.46 -10.06 6.17
N GLU A 63 5.27 -11.25 6.74
CA GLU A 63 4.02 -11.62 7.40
C GLU A 63 3.88 -10.96 8.77
N ILE A 64 2.64 -10.63 9.16
CA ILE A 64 2.35 -10.17 10.52
C ILE A 64 2.18 -11.36 11.46
N LYS A 65 2.55 -11.17 12.72
CA LYS A 65 2.19 -12.07 13.82
C LYS A 65 0.68 -12.01 14.08
N SER A 66 0.19 -12.90 14.93
CA SER A 66 -1.25 -12.93 15.28
C SER A 66 -1.68 -11.64 15.98
N ILE A 67 -2.61 -10.91 15.38
CA ILE A 67 -3.22 -9.69 15.94
C ILE A 67 -4.73 -9.94 16.06
N LYS A 68 -5.32 -9.51 17.20
CA LYS A 68 -6.75 -9.68 17.46
C LYS A 68 -7.58 -9.05 16.35
N GLY A 69 -8.54 -9.82 15.81
CA GLY A 69 -9.44 -9.38 14.73
C GLY A 69 -8.86 -9.52 13.30
N LEU A 70 -7.56 -9.79 13.16
CA LEU A 70 -6.92 -10.08 11.88
C LEU A 70 -6.72 -11.58 11.68
N LYS A 71 -6.90 -12.06 10.44
CA LYS A 71 -6.61 -13.44 10.03
C LYS A 71 -5.15 -13.57 9.62
N THR A 72 -4.66 -12.63 8.83
CA THR A 72 -3.27 -12.52 8.35
C THR A 72 -3.03 -11.13 7.78
N GLY A 73 -1.82 -10.80 7.45
CA GLY A 73 -1.45 -9.58 6.76
C GLY A 73 -0.01 -9.59 6.30
N TYR A 74 0.32 -8.63 5.45
CA TYR A 74 1.65 -8.42 4.89
C TYR A 74 2.00 -6.94 5.00
N ILE A 75 3.21 -6.67 5.46
CA ILE A 75 3.77 -5.33 5.52
C ILE A 75 4.90 -5.28 4.50
N ALA A 76 4.76 -4.42 3.50
CA ALA A 76 5.80 -4.24 2.49
C ALA A 76 6.62 -2.99 2.78
N TYR A 77 7.93 -3.10 2.63
CA TYR A 77 8.90 -2.04 2.87
C TYR A 77 9.87 -1.88 1.71
N ALA A 78 10.40 -0.68 1.57
CA ALA A 78 11.37 -0.31 0.55
C ALA A 78 12.74 -0.92 0.83
N THR A 79 13.54 -1.18 -0.22
CA THR A 79 14.90 -1.73 -0.07
C THR A 79 16.00 -0.85 -0.70
N CYS A 80 15.62 0.23 -1.39
CA CYS A 80 16.55 1.03 -2.16
C CYS A 80 16.61 2.51 -1.76
N ALA A 81 15.55 3.29 -2.00
CA ALA A 81 15.55 4.74 -1.73
C ALA A 81 15.40 5.06 -0.24
N ALA A 82 14.54 4.31 0.44
CA ALA A 82 14.30 4.43 1.88
C ALA A 82 14.26 3.01 2.50
N PRO A 83 15.42 2.31 2.61
CA PRO A 83 15.46 0.95 3.09
C PRO A 83 14.81 0.79 4.46
N GLY A 84 13.96 -0.24 4.61
CA GLY A 84 13.21 -0.51 5.82
C GLY A 84 11.90 0.27 5.96
N HIS A 85 11.67 1.35 5.22
CA HIS A 85 10.47 2.16 5.38
C HIS A 85 9.23 1.47 4.80
N ILE A 86 8.17 1.40 5.60
CA ILE A 86 6.89 0.77 5.22
C ILE A 86 6.22 1.57 4.11
N VAL A 87 6.04 0.93 2.96
CA VAL A 87 5.37 1.50 1.78
C VAL A 87 3.95 0.99 1.60
N ARG A 88 3.63 -0.20 2.16
CA ARG A 88 2.30 -0.82 2.04
C ARG A 88 1.95 -1.65 3.27
N ILE A 89 0.71 -1.50 3.71
CA ILE A 89 0.08 -2.29 4.76
C ILE A 89 -1.11 -3.02 4.15
N LYS A 90 -1.13 -4.37 4.17
CA LYS A 90 -2.22 -5.19 3.65
C LYS A 90 -2.68 -6.14 4.75
N LEU A 91 -3.89 -5.94 5.26
CA LEU A 91 -4.44 -6.72 6.36
C LEU A 91 -5.73 -7.42 5.93
N LYS A 92 -5.90 -8.67 6.37
CA LYS A 92 -7.12 -9.46 6.22
C LYS A 92 -7.81 -9.61 7.55
N TYR A 93 -9.12 -9.37 7.57
CA TYR A 93 -9.93 -9.52 8.77
C TYR A 93 -10.33 -10.97 9.00
N LYS A 94 -10.52 -11.37 10.26
CA LYS A 94 -11.08 -12.66 10.63
C LYS A 94 -12.53 -12.79 10.17
N ASP A 95 -13.31 -11.72 10.37
CA ASP A 95 -14.70 -11.68 9.93
C ASP A 95 -14.77 -11.48 8.41
N SER A 96 -15.13 -12.54 7.69
CA SER A 96 -15.30 -12.54 6.24
C SER A 96 -16.71 -12.17 5.80
N SER A 97 -17.62 -11.83 6.72
CA SER A 97 -19.02 -11.59 6.41
C SER A 97 -19.22 -10.28 5.61
N LYS A 98 -20.24 -10.30 4.74
CA LYS A 98 -20.69 -9.10 4.01
C LYS A 98 -21.23 -8.02 4.95
N LYS A 99 -21.77 -8.42 6.11
CA LYS A 99 -22.22 -7.48 7.15
C LYS A 99 -21.07 -6.67 7.71
N PHE A 100 -19.97 -7.33 8.07
CA PHE A 100 -18.75 -6.66 8.53
C PHE A 100 -18.20 -5.70 7.47
N PHE A 101 -18.09 -6.15 6.20
CA PHE A 101 -17.67 -5.31 5.10
C PHE A 101 -18.51 -4.04 4.97
N LYS A 102 -19.86 -4.18 4.95
CA LYS A 102 -20.76 -3.03 4.84
C LYS A 102 -20.58 -2.04 5.99
N ASN A 103 -20.40 -2.54 7.22
CA ASN A 103 -20.17 -1.69 8.39
C ASN A 103 -18.84 -0.95 8.29
N LEU A 104 -17.77 -1.64 7.89
CA LEU A 104 -16.46 -1.04 7.71
C LEU A 104 -16.47 0.00 6.58
N LEU A 105 -17.10 -0.32 5.45
CA LEU A 105 -17.30 0.61 4.33
C LEU A 105 -18.03 1.88 4.78
N LYS A 106 -19.10 1.73 5.57
CA LYS A 106 -19.85 2.88 6.13
C LYS A 106 -18.96 3.75 7.02
N GLN A 107 -18.11 3.14 7.86
CA GLN A 107 -17.20 3.89 8.73
C GLN A 107 -16.13 4.63 7.93
N ILE A 108 -15.55 3.99 6.92
CA ILE A 108 -14.55 4.60 6.04
C ILE A 108 -15.18 5.78 5.27
N LYS A 109 -16.36 5.59 4.68
CA LYS A 109 -17.09 6.67 4.01
C LYS A 109 -17.40 7.84 4.95
N LYS A 110 -17.80 7.57 6.20
CA LYS A 110 -18.03 8.63 7.18
C LYS A 110 -16.77 9.43 7.50
N LYS A 111 -15.60 8.76 7.54
CA LYS A 111 -14.32 9.40 7.90
C LYS A 111 -13.64 10.09 6.73
N TYR A 112 -13.68 9.49 5.55
CA TYR A 112 -12.89 9.90 4.40
C TYR A 112 -13.72 10.32 3.18
N GLY A 113 -15.05 10.28 3.26
CA GLY A 113 -15.93 10.57 2.13
C GLY A 113 -16.19 9.35 1.23
N GLU A 114 -16.86 9.60 0.12
CA GLU A 114 -17.13 8.57 -0.89
C GLU A 114 -15.84 8.09 -1.56
N PRO A 115 -15.76 6.81 -1.98
CA PRO A 115 -14.60 6.31 -2.72
C PRO A 115 -14.52 6.94 -4.10
N ASP A 116 -13.29 7.12 -4.60
CA ASP A 116 -13.03 7.68 -5.92
C ASP A 116 -13.30 6.68 -7.03
N GLU A 117 -13.10 5.38 -6.76
CA GLU A 117 -13.09 4.36 -7.80
C GLU A 117 -13.60 3.01 -7.29
N TYR A 118 -14.46 2.36 -8.08
CA TYR A 118 -14.80 0.95 -7.94
C TYR A 118 -13.78 0.10 -8.69
N ARG A 119 -13.17 -0.86 -8.00
CA ARG A 119 -12.16 -1.80 -8.54
C ARG A 119 -12.57 -3.26 -8.41
N GLY A 120 -13.83 -3.53 -8.18
CA GLY A 120 -14.38 -4.87 -8.17
C GLY A 120 -14.61 -5.43 -9.58
N ASP A 121 -14.99 -6.69 -9.64
CA ASP A 121 -15.41 -7.31 -10.90
C ASP A 121 -16.88 -6.97 -11.23
N PRO A 122 -17.29 -7.09 -12.53
CA PRO A 122 -18.67 -6.79 -12.95
C PRO A 122 -19.73 -7.69 -12.33
N PHE A 123 -19.35 -8.89 -11.86
CA PHE A 123 -20.26 -9.87 -11.27
C PHE A 123 -20.39 -9.71 -9.75
N HIS A 124 -19.70 -8.71 -9.18
CA HIS A 124 -19.67 -8.45 -7.74
C HIS A 124 -19.17 -9.65 -6.89
N ILE A 125 -18.36 -10.52 -7.47
CA ILE A 125 -17.65 -11.58 -6.78
C ILE A 125 -16.55 -10.96 -5.93
N LEU A 126 -15.78 -10.05 -6.52
CA LEU A 126 -14.89 -9.13 -5.82
C LEU A 126 -15.54 -7.74 -5.78
N ILE A 127 -15.83 -7.25 -4.60
CA ILE A 127 -16.24 -5.87 -4.37
C ILE A 127 -15.01 -5.13 -3.81
N ALA A 128 -14.53 -4.13 -4.53
CA ALA A 128 -13.38 -3.34 -4.09
C ALA A 128 -13.60 -1.86 -4.34
N TRP A 129 -13.31 -1.05 -3.32
CA TRP A 129 -13.40 0.40 -3.36
C TRP A 129 -12.04 1.02 -3.07
N LYS A 130 -11.73 2.09 -3.79
CA LYS A 130 -10.47 2.81 -3.63
C LYS A 130 -10.72 4.28 -3.31
N TRP A 131 -9.93 4.80 -2.38
CA TRP A 131 -9.75 6.22 -2.07
C TRP A 131 -8.31 6.61 -2.39
N SER A 132 -8.13 7.83 -2.87
CA SER A 132 -6.82 8.43 -3.16
C SER A 132 -6.70 9.73 -2.38
N PHE A 133 -5.58 9.90 -1.70
CA PHE A 133 -5.31 11.08 -0.88
C PHE A 133 -3.98 11.68 -1.25
N VAL A 134 -3.86 12.97 -1.01
CA VAL A 134 -2.58 13.67 -0.93
C VAL A 134 -2.51 14.28 0.45
N ASP A 135 -1.47 13.98 1.21
CA ASP A 135 -1.28 14.56 2.53
C ASP A 135 -0.64 15.94 2.48
N LYS A 136 -0.38 16.55 3.64
CA LYS A 136 0.19 17.89 3.75
C LYS A 136 1.63 17.98 3.24
N GLU A 137 2.34 16.87 3.26
CA GLU A 137 3.71 16.72 2.75
C GLU A 137 3.74 16.41 1.25
N GLY A 138 2.58 16.26 0.60
CA GLY A 138 2.46 15.90 -0.82
C GLY A 138 2.53 14.41 -1.10
N ASN A 139 2.53 13.54 -0.08
CA ASN A 139 2.55 12.10 -0.28
C ASN A 139 1.23 11.62 -0.86
N ARG A 140 1.31 10.77 -1.87
CA ARG A 140 0.15 10.15 -2.53
C ARG A 140 -0.16 8.81 -1.87
N ILE A 141 -1.30 8.75 -1.19
CA ILE A 141 -1.74 7.59 -0.43
C ILE A 141 -2.98 6.99 -1.06
N SER A 142 -3.03 5.67 -1.21
CA SER A 142 -4.22 4.95 -1.65
C SER A 142 -4.70 3.99 -0.59
N LEU A 143 -5.99 4.07 -0.27
CA LEU A 143 -6.70 3.13 0.59
C LEU A 143 -7.60 2.26 -0.28
N ASN A 144 -7.51 0.95 -0.13
CA ASN A 144 -8.41 0.00 -0.81
C ASN A 144 -9.09 -0.86 0.23
N LEU A 145 -10.42 -0.96 0.14
CA LEU A 145 -11.22 -1.90 0.91
C LEU A 145 -11.85 -2.90 -0.03
N GLN A 146 -11.68 -4.19 0.25
CA GLN A 146 -12.23 -5.25 -0.59
C GLN A 146 -12.99 -6.31 0.19
N HIS A 147 -13.97 -6.92 -0.47
CA HIS A 147 -14.72 -8.08 -0.02
C HIS A 147 -14.82 -9.07 -1.18
N ASN A 148 -14.49 -10.31 -0.92
CA ASN A 148 -14.66 -11.37 -1.90
C ASN A 148 -15.68 -12.39 -1.36
N THR A 149 -16.65 -12.76 -2.21
CA THR A 149 -17.78 -13.60 -1.84
C THR A 149 -17.61 -15.07 -2.18
N GLN A 150 -16.58 -15.44 -2.96
CA GLN A 150 -16.58 -16.72 -3.65
C GLN A 150 -16.01 -17.88 -2.87
N ASP A 151 -15.14 -17.64 -1.88
CA ASP A 151 -14.57 -18.78 -1.19
C ASP A 151 -13.96 -18.41 0.17
N PRO A 152 -14.53 -18.92 1.28
CA PRO A 152 -13.93 -18.77 2.60
C PRO A 152 -12.56 -19.44 2.71
N ASP A 153 -12.31 -20.52 1.95
CA ASP A 153 -11.08 -21.30 2.01
C ASP A 153 -9.96 -20.73 1.13
N GLN A 154 -10.30 -20.01 0.05
CA GLN A 154 -9.32 -19.37 -0.83
C GLN A 154 -8.84 -17.99 -0.38
N LYS A 155 -8.78 -17.72 0.92
CA LYS A 155 -8.11 -16.53 1.48
C LYS A 155 -8.75 -15.19 1.14
N MET A 156 -10.00 -15.17 0.75
CA MET A 156 -10.64 -13.97 0.25
C MET A 156 -11.35 -13.19 1.37
N GLY A 157 -12.54 -13.18 1.64
CA GLY A 157 -13.15 -12.40 2.72
C GLY A 157 -12.84 -10.90 2.64
N ASN A 158 -12.74 -10.26 3.79
CA ASN A 158 -12.55 -8.83 3.93
C ASN A 158 -11.06 -8.47 4.08
N ALA A 159 -10.60 -7.52 3.28
CA ALA A 159 -9.23 -7.01 3.39
C ALA A 159 -9.17 -5.49 3.20
N ILE A 160 -8.18 -4.89 3.83
CA ILE A 160 -7.85 -3.47 3.68
C ILE A 160 -6.38 -3.35 3.27
N LYS A 161 -6.10 -2.40 2.37
CA LYS A 161 -4.75 -2.12 1.90
C LYS A 161 -4.52 -0.61 1.87
N LEU A 162 -3.45 -0.17 2.50
CA LEU A 162 -2.97 1.20 2.48
C LEU A 162 -1.60 1.24 1.83
N THR A 163 -1.37 2.16 0.91
CA THR A 163 -0.10 2.25 0.16
C THR A 163 0.30 3.70 -0.01
N MET A 164 1.54 4.04 0.30
CA MET A 164 2.18 5.31 -0.04
C MET A 164 2.84 5.17 -1.41
N ARG A 165 2.22 5.75 -2.42
CA ARG A 165 2.54 5.48 -3.83
C ARG A 165 3.85 6.12 -4.28
N ASN A 166 4.12 7.35 -3.83
CA ASN A 166 5.36 8.03 -4.16
C ASN A 166 6.58 7.28 -3.63
N LEU A 167 6.56 6.74 -2.39
CA LEU A 167 7.67 5.94 -1.87
C LEU A 167 7.91 4.66 -2.68
N VAL A 168 6.84 3.99 -3.13
CA VAL A 168 6.97 2.83 -4.02
C VAL A 168 7.63 3.22 -5.33
N GLU A 169 7.23 4.35 -5.93
CA GLU A 169 7.76 4.83 -7.21
C GLU A 169 9.21 5.30 -7.08
N GLU A 170 9.54 6.02 -6.01
CA GLU A 170 10.90 6.49 -5.70
C GLU A 170 11.85 5.31 -5.49
N ASP A 171 11.41 4.31 -4.74
CA ASP A 171 12.21 3.10 -4.51
C ASP A 171 12.42 2.30 -5.78
N GLN A 172 11.40 2.18 -6.63
CA GLN A 172 11.50 1.54 -7.94
C GLN A 172 12.47 2.30 -8.87
N GLN A 173 12.45 3.63 -8.84
CA GLN A 173 13.39 4.45 -9.61
C GLN A 173 14.83 4.24 -9.12
N CYS A 174 15.04 4.26 -7.80
CA CYS A 174 16.34 3.97 -7.19
C CYS A 174 16.87 2.61 -7.64
N TYR A 175 16.04 1.56 -7.59
CA TYR A 175 16.41 0.21 -7.98
C TYR A 175 16.83 0.12 -9.46
N ARG A 176 16.05 0.76 -10.36
CA ARG A 176 16.38 0.81 -11.79
C ARG A 176 17.72 1.51 -12.05
N LEU A 177 17.96 2.65 -11.40
CA LEU A 177 19.22 3.39 -11.54
C LEU A 177 20.41 2.55 -11.08
N LYS A 178 20.29 1.79 -9.99
CA LYS A 178 21.32 0.86 -9.52
C LYS A 178 21.55 -0.29 -10.52
N ALA A 179 20.46 -0.88 -11.03
CA ALA A 179 20.56 -1.96 -12.03
C ALA A 179 21.22 -1.51 -13.34
N ASP A 180 21.11 -0.22 -13.68
CA ASP A 180 21.73 0.36 -14.87
C ASP A 180 23.19 0.84 -14.65
N ASP A 181 23.67 0.92 -13.40
CA ASP A 181 25.06 1.30 -13.10
C ASP A 181 26.04 0.28 -13.74
N PRO A 182 26.98 0.74 -14.57
CA PRO A 182 27.97 -0.13 -15.20
C PRO A 182 28.80 -0.96 -14.21
N ARG A 183 29.06 -0.44 -13.00
CA ARG A 183 29.79 -1.13 -11.93
C ARG A 183 28.98 -2.30 -11.38
N GLU A 184 27.67 -2.13 -11.22
CA GLU A 184 26.77 -3.19 -10.76
C GLU A 184 26.65 -4.30 -11.82
N LYS A 185 26.55 -3.92 -13.12
CA LYS A 185 26.55 -4.87 -14.25
C LYS A 185 27.86 -5.68 -14.34
N LEU A 186 29.00 -5.08 -14.00
CA LEU A 186 30.28 -5.79 -13.88
C LEU A 186 30.25 -6.80 -12.74
N ARG A 187 29.83 -6.38 -11.54
CA ARG A 187 29.74 -7.24 -10.37
C ARG A 187 28.81 -8.43 -10.58
N GLN A 188 27.67 -8.22 -11.24
CA GLN A 188 26.74 -9.30 -11.59
C GLN A 188 27.30 -10.26 -12.64
N ARG A 189 28.14 -9.78 -13.58
CA ARG A 189 28.84 -10.65 -14.53
C ARG A 189 29.88 -11.52 -13.83
N ASP A 190 30.68 -10.92 -12.95
CA ASP A 190 31.70 -11.65 -12.20
C ASP A 190 31.08 -12.74 -11.33
N TRP A 191 29.95 -12.46 -10.68
CA TRP A 191 29.18 -13.47 -9.94
C TRP A 191 28.70 -14.61 -10.85
N LYS A 192 28.10 -14.31 -12.01
CA LYS A 192 27.65 -15.34 -12.98
C LYS A 192 28.80 -16.19 -13.52
N VAL A 193 29.96 -15.60 -13.72
CA VAL A 193 31.17 -16.35 -14.15
C VAL A 193 31.66 -17.28 -13.03
N MET A 194 31.64 -16.82 -11.78
CA MET A 194 32.00 -17.67 -10.63
C MET A 194 31.02 -18.82 -10.45
N ASP A 195 29.72 -18.57 -10.58
CA ASP A 195 28.66 -19.59 -10.45
C ASP A 195 28.70 -20.60 -11.61
N SER A 196 28.98 -20.15 -12.83
CA SER A 196 29.11 -21.03 -14.00
C SER A 196 30.38 -21.89 -14.00
N GLY A 197 31.36 -21.57 -13.16
CA GLY A 197 32.59 -22.33 -13.00
C GLY A 197 32.47 -23.50 -12.01
N LEU A 198 31.39 -23.56 -11.25
CA LEU A 198 31.10 -24.68 -10.33
C LEU A 198 30.20 -25.68 -11.06
N SER A 199 30.68 -26.91 -11.25
CA SER A 199 29.81 -27.97 -11.78
C SER A 199 28.75 -28.33 -10.73
N GLU A 200 27.54 -28.74 -11.15
CA GLU A 200 26.48 -29.23 -10.24
C GLU A 200 27.02 -30.30 -9.27
N GLY A 201 27.99 -31.11 -9.70
CA GLY A 201 28.63 -32.13 -8.87
C GLY A 201 29.46 -31.57 -7.70
N ASP A 202 30.06 -30.39 -7.84
CA ASP A 202 30.91 -29.79 -6.79
C ASP A 202 30.10 -29.22 -5.62
N PHE A 203 28.82 -28.92 -5.82
CA PHE A 203 27.92 -28.42 -4.78
C PHE A 203 27.41 -29.48 -3.82
N PHE A 204 27.32 -30.74 -4.27
CA PHE A 204 26.72 -31.84 -3.51
C PHE A 204 27.71 -32.84 -2.93
N MET A 205 29.03 -32.66 -3.14
CA MET A 205 30.05 -33.54 -2.59
C MET A 205 30.58 -32.99 -1.25
N PRO A 206 30.38 -33.72 -0.14
CA PRO A 206 31.06 -33.38 1.10
C PRO A 206 32.59 -33.51 0.94
N ARG A 207 33.30 -32.48 1.33
CA ARG A 207 34.76 -32.48 1.41
C ARG A 207 35.24 -33.13 2.69
#